data_2f421dc6c7097166fe774bcff09089aa
#
_entry.id   2f421dc6c7097166fe774bcff09089aa
#
_cell.length_a   1.000
_cell.length_b   1.000
_cell.length_c   1.000
_cell.angle_alpha   90.00
_cell.angle_beta   90.00
_cell.angle_gamma   90.00
#
_symmetry.space_group_name_H-M   'P 1'
#
loop_
_entity.id
_entity.type
_entity.pdbx_description
1 polymer ?
#
loop_
_entity_poly.entity_id
_entity_poly.type
_entity_poly.pdbx_seq_one_letter_code
_entity_poly.pdbx_strand_id
1 'polypeptide(L)'
;MKSGRVQACIDYIRFNHEAEGYEFSEEEEQSARSILEEESTADELIQRYIEEHGLAMQYTKTSDELSVYPDTSTLVNFFSIKERSKLRKVEASLANLRTAEMLTESVDNTYDFEYLKTIHGRMFSDVYPSAGQIRTTVAAKRTVFCHPTFIESAAEDIFSRLRKEHYLKGLDREIFINDLAFFMGEIEALHPFRDGNGRAARLFFYQLSVHAGFDIDWSMVDPDRLLEADISAIDGDYQLLIDVLEEVVL
;
A
#
# COMPACT_ATOMS: atom_id res chain seq x y z
N MET A 1 -6.47 -15.12 14.59
CA MET A 1 -7.69 -14.78 13.78
C MET A 1 -8.54 -16.00 13.45
N LYS A 2 -9.83 -15.85 13.01
CA LYS A 2 -10.63 -16.97 12.48
C LYS A 2 -10.05 -17.40 11.12
N SER A 3 -10.04 -18.70 10.80
CA SER A 3 -9.42 -19.28 9.59
C SER A 3 -9.83 -18.61 8.29
N GLY A 4 -11.11 -18.26 8.09
CA GLY A 4 -11.57 -17.57 6.89
C GLY A 4 -10.98 -16.16 6.72
N ARG A 5 -10.76 -15.43 7.82
CA ARG A 5 -10.13 -14.10 7.77
C ARG A 5 -8.63 -14.19 7.47
N VAL A 6 -7.95 -15.23 7.97
CA VAL A 6 -6.54 -15.47 7.61
C VAL A 6 -6.40 -15.66 6.10
N GLN A 7 -7.27 -16.48 5.48
CA GLN A 7 -7.21 -16.70 4.04
C GLN A 7 -7.46 -15.41 3.25
N ALA A 8 -8.47 -14.60 3.61
CA ALA A 8 -8.73 -13.32 2.96
C ALA A 8 -7.53 -12.36 3.05
N CYS A 9 -6.83 -12.34 4.19
CA CYS A 9 -5.60 -11.56 4.35
C CYS A 9 -4.47 -12.10 3.46
N ILE A 10 -4.31 -13.41 3.32
CA ILE A 10 -3.35 -14.03 2.41
C ILE A 10 -3.65 -13.66 0.96
N ASP A 11 -4.92 -13.74 0.54
CA ASP A 11 -5.35 -13.40 -0.82
C ASP A 11 -5.04 -11.91 -1.12
N TYR A 12 -5.28 -11.02 -0.15
CA TYR A 12 -4.89 -9.61 -0.24
C TYR A 12 -3.37 -9.41 -0.39
N ILE A 13 -2.55 -10.09 0.42
CA ILE A 13 -1.09 -9.99 0.35
C ILE A 13 -0.58 -10.52 -0.99
N ARG A 14 -1.09 -11.68 -1.42
CA ARG A 14 -0.79 -12.30 -2.71
C ARG A 14 -1.09 -11.33 -3.85
N PHE A 15 -2.31 -10.80 -3.90
CA PHE A 15 -2.72 -9.83 -4.91
C PHE A 15 -1.74 -8.64 -5.00
N ASN A 16 -1.38 -8.06 -3.85
CA ASN A 16 -0.45 -6.92 -3.83
C ASN A 16 0.95 -7.28 -4.32
N HIS A 17 1.43 -8.49 -4.01
CA HIS A 17 2.72 -8.98 -4.47
C HIS A 17 2.74 -9.22 -5.98
N GLU A 18 1.71 -9.85 -6.50
CA GLU A 18 1.55 -10.15 -7.93
C GLU A 18 1.31 -8.87 -8.75
N ALA A 19 0.61 -7.89 -8.22
CA ALA A 19 0.45 -6.57 -8.82
C ALA A 19 1.77 -5.79 -9.00
N GLU A 20 2.81 -6.13 -8.22
CA GLU A 20 4.17 -5.61 -8.42
C GLU A 20 4.98 -6.42 -9.46
N GLY A 21 4.39 -7.47 -10.03
CA GLY A 21 4.98 -8.34 -11.05
C GLY A 21 5.85 -9.47 -10.52
N TYR A 22 5.62 -9.92 -9.29
CA TYR A 22 6.33 -11.02 -8.67
C TYR A 22 5.40 -12.20 -8.39
N GLU A 23 5.94 -13.42 -8.50
CA GLU A 23 5.27 -14.64 -8.09
C GLU A 23 5.28 -14.72 -6.55
N PHE A 24 4.11 -14.92 -5.95
CA PHE A 24 3.98 -15.12 -4.51
C PHE A 24 4.24 -16.59 -4.18
N SER A 25 5.41 -16.86 -3.63
CA SER A 25 5.89 -18.21 -3.35
C SER A 25 5.20 -18.86 -2.15
N GLU A 26 5.27 -20.18 -2.06
CA GLU A 26 4.78 -20.94 -0.89
C GLU A 26 5.49 -20.52 0.41
N GLU A 27 6.76 -20.15 0.36
CA GLU A 27 7.53 -19.68 1.50
C GLU A 27 7.03 -18.31 1.99
N GLU A 28 6.74 -17.39 1.07
CA GLU A 28 6.17 -16.08 1.40
C GLU A 28 4.76 -16.23 1.97
N GLU A 29 3.94 -17.14 1.43
CA GLU A 29 2.63 -17.44 2.00
C GLU A 29 2.75 -18.00 3.42
N GLN A 30 3.62 -18.97 3.66
CA GLN A 30 3.83 -19.55 4.98
C GLN A 30 4.31 -18.49 5.99
N SER A 31 5.21 -17.62 5.57
CA SER A 31 5.72 -16.52 6.39
C SER A 31 4.61 -15.54 6.77
N ALA A 32 3.82 -15.10 5.80
CA ALA A 32 2.68 -14.22 6.06
C ALA A 32 1.63 -14.91 6.96
N ARG A 33 1.32 -16.18 6.71
CA ARG A 33 0.37 -16.98 7.49
C ARG A 33 0.82 -17.11 8.95
N SER A 34 2.10 -17.37 9.21
CA SER A 34 2.60 -17.50 10.59
C SER A 34 2.47 -16.20 11.39
N ILE A 35 2.59 -15.03 10.74
CA ILE A 35 2.30 -13.74 11.39
C ILE A 35 0.80 -13.60 11.68
N LEU A 36 -0.05 -13.88 10.68
CA LEU A 36 -1.51 -13.76 10.81
C LEU A 36 -2.10 -14.71 11.87
N GLU A 37 -1.46 -15.85 12.10
CA GLU A 37 -1.81 -16.85 13.11
C GLU A 37 -1.10 -16.63 14.45
N GLU A 38 -0.30 -15.54 14.57
CA GLU A 38 0.44 -15.16 15.79
C GLU A 38 1.49 -16.22 16.23
N GLU A 39 2.01 -16.99 15.28
CA GLU A 39 3.07 -17.99 15.50
C GLU A 39 4.48 -17.38 15.40
N SER A 40 4.63 -16.30 14.64
CA SER A 40 5.87 -15.54 14.43
C SER A 40 5.59 -14.05 14.41
N THR A 41 6.61 -13.23 14.65
CA THR A 41 6.54 -11.78 14.47
C THR A 41 7.14 -11.35 13.13
N ALA A 42 6.72 -10.20 12.61
CA ALA A 42 7.32 -9.64 11.40
C ALA A 42 8.82 -9.37 11.60
N ASP A 43 9.24 -8.89 12.77
CA ASP A 43 10.64 -8.61 13.08
C ASP A 43 11.51 -9.87 12.99
N GLU A 44 11.06 -10.99 13.54
CA GLU A 44 11.79 -12.28 13.47
C GLU A 44 11.95 -12.76 12.03
N LEU A 45 10.90 -12.66 11.23
CA LEU A 45 10.93 -13.10 9.83
C LEU A 45 11.73 -12.17 8.93
N ILE A 46 11.67 -10.86 9.16
CA ILE A 46 12.49 -9.86 8.47
C ILE A 46 13.97 -10.08 8.78
N GLN A 47 14.32 -10.29 10.04
CA GLN A 47 15.71 -10.58 10.43
C GLN A 47 16.21 -11.87 9.76
N ARG A 48 15.41 -12.91 9.75
CA ARG A 48 15.72 -14.17 9.05
C ARG A 48 15.93 -13.93 7.55
N TYR A 49 15.01 -13.23 6.89
CA TYR A 49 15.13 -12.89 5.46
C TYR A 49 16.44 -12.15 5.15
N ILE A 50 16.80 -11.15 5.98
CA ILE A 50 18.03 -10.39 5.85
C ILE A 50 19.26 -11.30 5.93
N GLU A 51 19.32 -12.22 6.90
CA GLU A 51 20.41 -13.16 7.10
C GLU A 51 20.53 -14.17 5.95
N GLU A 52 19.43 -14.79 5.52
CA GLU A 52 19.39 -15.78 4.45
C GLU A 52 19.80 -15.20 3.08
N HIS A 53 19.46 -13.94 2.83
CA HIS A 53 19.82 -13.25 1.58
C HIS A 53 21.14 -12.50 1.65
N GLY A 54 21.88 -12.61 2.76
CA GLY A 54 23.16 -11.93 2.95
C GLY A 54 23.07 -10.41 2.83
N LEU A 55 21.94 -9.84 3.23
CA LEU A 55 21.74 -8.41 3.23
C LEU A 55 22.41 -7.80 4.47
N ALA A 56 23.02 -6.64 4.31
CA ALA A 56 23.63 -5.91 5.41
C ALA A 56 23.11 -4.46 5.41
N MET A 57 22.73 -3.99 6.57
CA MET A 57 22.39 -2.59 6.77
C MET A 57 23.66 -1.75 6.60
N GLN A 58 23.81 -1.07 5.48
CA GLN A 58 24.99 -0.29 5.08
C GLN A 58 24.65 1.19 4.85
N TYR A 59 23.48 1.60 5.32
CA TYR A 59 23.01 2.96 5.11
C TYR A 59 23.87 3.98 5.85
N THR A 60 24.37 4.95 5.09
CA THR A 60 24.95 6.18 5.65
C THR A 60 23.96 7.32 5.39
N LYS A 61 23.56 8.02 6.44
CA LYS A 61 22.61 9.14 6.32
C LYS A 61 23.08 10.14 5.26
N THR A 62 22.21 10.40 4.30
CA THR A 62 22.43 11.38 3.23
C THR A 62 21.68 12.67 3.52
N SER A 63 22.03 13.75 2.83
CA SER A 63 21.33 15.04 2.94
C SER A 63 19.94 15.02 2.32
N ASP A 64 19.66 14.03 1.48
CA ASP A 64 18.35 13.84 0.80
C ASP A 64 18.00 12.36 0.75
N GLU A 65 17.21 11.91 1.74
CA GLU A 65 16.74 10.53 1.87
C GLU A 65 15.65 10.16 0.85
N LEU A 66 15.07 11.17 0.19
CA LEU A 66 14.09 11.00 -0.90
C LEU A 66 14.75 10.82 -2.27
N SER A 67 16.08 10.88 -2.34
CA SER A 67 16.84 10.83 -3.59
C SER A 67 17.01 9.41 -4.14
N VAL A 68 17.55 9.35 -5.34
CA VAL A 68 18.06 8.13 -5.96
C VAL A 68 19.58 8.10 -5.87
N TYR A 69 20.19 6.92 -5.96
CA TYR A 69 21.65 6.82 -6.07
C TYR A 69 22.11 7.49 -7.39
N PRO A 70 23.30 8.16 -7.38
CA PRO A 70 23.86 8.75 -8.58
C PRO A 70 23.90 7.74 -9.75
N ASP A 71 23.56 8.24 -10.94
CA ASP A 71 23.54 7.47 -12.20
C ASP A 71 22.55 6.29 -12.22
N THR A 72 21.54 6.29 -11.33
CA THR A 72 20.51 5.25 -11.25
C THR A 72 19.11 5.85 -11.13
N SER A 73 18.08 4.98 -11.29
CA SER A 73 16.70 5.27 -10.89
C SER A 73 16.29 4.61 -9.56
N THR A 74 17.27 4.09 -8.80
CA THR A 74 17.05 3.30 -7.59
C THR A 74 17.09 4.22 -6.37
N LEU A 75 16.03 4.18 -5.57
CA LEU A 75 15.94 4.97 -4.34
C LEU A 75 17.02 4.57 -3.33
N VAL A 76 17.50 5.55 -2.57
CA VAL A 76 18.37 5.32 -1.43
C VAL A 76 17.66 4.38 -0.44
N ASN A 77 18.37 3.33 -0.02
CA ASN A 77 17.83 2.27 0.81
C ASN A 77 18.86 1.79 1.85
N PHE A 78 18.38 1.13 2.90
CA PHE A 78 19.23 0.69 4.01
C PHE A 78 20.28 -0.36 3.63
N PHE A 79 20.06 -1.10 2.54
CA PHE A 79 20.95 -2.18 2.09
C PHE A 79 21.99 -1.73 1.07
N SER A 80 22.00 -0.45 0.69
CA SER A 80 22.87 0.09 -0.37
C SER A 80 22.73 -0.63 -1.72
N ILE A 81 21.58 -1.23 -1.99
CA ILE A 81 21.28 -1.91 -3.25
C ILE A 81 21.04 -0.85 -4.32
N LYS A 82 21.84 -0.88 -5.40
CA LYS A 82 21.73 0.04 -6.54
C LYS A 82 21.03 -0.59 -7.74
N GLU A 83 20.94 -1.91 -7.80
CA GLU A 83 20.21 -2.62 -8.83
C GLU A 83 18.72 -2.62 -8.51
N ARG A 84 17.94 -1.93 -9.36
CA ARG A 84 16.51 -1.71 -9.13
C ARG A 84 15.71 -3.01 -9.02
N SER A 85 15.97 -3.99 -9.87
CA SER A 85 15.26 -5.28 -9.87
C SER A 85 15.51 -6.05 -8.57
N LYS A 86 16.75 -6.05 -8.06
CA LYS A 86 17.10 -6.66 -6.78
C LYS A 86 16.43 -5.93 -5.61
N LEU A 87 16.47 -4.59 -5.60
CA LEU A 87 15.83 -3.80 -4.54
C LEU A 87 14.34 -4.08 -4.48
N ARG A 88 13.65 -4.09 -5.61
CA ARG A 88 12.20 -4.34 -5.67
C ARG A 88 11.79 -5.70 -5.13
N LYS A 89 12.58 -6.76 -5.37
CA LYS A 89 12.31 -8.07 -4.77
C LYS A 89 12.42 -8.04 -3.25
N VAL A 90 13.50 -7.48 -2.73
CA VAL A 90 13.69 -7.31 -1.28
C VAL A 90 12.55 -6.48 -0.68
N GLU A 91 12.22 -5.37 -1.31
CA GLU A 91 11.13 -4.49 -0.88
C GLU A 91 9.79 -5.22 -0.83
N ALA A 92 9.43 -5.95 -1.89
CA ALA A 92 8.15 -6.65 -1.96
C ALA A 92 8.02 -7.70 -0.84
N SER A 93 9.05 -8.52 -0.61
CA SER A 93 9.04 -9.52 0.45
C SER A 93 8.96 -8.89 1.85
N LEU A 94 9.75 -7.86 2.14
CA LEU A 94 9.71 -7.20 3.46
C LEU A 94 8.40 -6.44 3.69
N ALA A 95 7.87 -5.77 2.67
CA ALA A 95 6.58 -5.08 2.74
C ALA A 95 5.42 -6.05 2.99
N ASN A 96 5.47 -7.28 2.45
CA ASN A 96 4.45 -8.31 2.72
C ASN A 96 4.42 -8.71 4.20
N LEU A 97 5.57 -8.87 4.84
CA LEU A 97 5.65 -9.20 6.27
C LEU A 97 5.07 -8.08 7.14
N ARG A 98 5.38 -6.82 6.82
CA ARG A 98 4.78 -5.67 7.51
C ARG A 98 3.29 -5.53 7.23
N THR A 99 2.85 -5.85 6.02
CA THR A 99 1.42 -5.87 5.67
C THR A 99 0.69 -6.94 6.50
N ALA A 100 1.24 -8.16 6.61
CA ALA A 100 0.68 -9.22 7.43
C ALA A 100 0.54 -8.78 8.89
N GLU A 101 1.57 -8.14 9.46
CA GLU A 101 1.53 -7.58 10.82
C GLU A 101 0.38 -6.56 10.98
N MET A 102 0.28 -5.58 10.08
CA MET A 102 -0.77 -4.56 10.14
C MET A 102 -2.19 -5.12 9.96
N LEU A 103 -2.34 -6.25 9.27
CA LEU A 103 -3.62 -6.93 9.11
C LEU A 103 -4.08 -7.69 10.37
N THR A 104 -3.19 -7.94 11.35
CA THR A 104 -3.58 -8.51 12.65
C THR A 104 -4.21 -7.48 13.58
N GLU A 105 -4.02 -6.19 13.33
CA GLU A 105 -4.41 -5.10 14.20
C GLU A 105 -5.89 -4.72 14.06
N SER A 106 -6.36 -3.87 14.99
CA SER A 106 -7.70 -3.30 14.92
C SER A 106 -7.84 -2.35 13.75
N VAL A 107 -9.01 -2.37 13.10
CA VAL A 107 -9.39 -1.41 12.04
C VAL A 107 -10.03 -0.12 12.60
N ASP A 108 -10.06 0.05 13.92
CA ASP A 108 -10.55 1.28 14.55
C ASP A 108 -9.47 2.38 14.55
N ASN A 109 -9.32 3.04 13.43
CA ASN A 109 -8.34 4.09 13.19
C ASN A 109 -9.00 5.43 12.84
N THR A 110 -8.19 6.49 12.75
CA THR A 110 -8.67 7.84 12.41
C THR A 110 -8.95 8.04 10.93
N TYR A 111 -8.44 7.14 10.05
CA TYR A 111 -8.56 7.21 8.60
C TYR A 111 -8.31 8.62 8.03
N ASP A 112 -7.25 9.25 8.51
CA ASP A 112 -6.76 10.56 8.05
C ASP A 112 -5.45 10.42 7.26
N PHE A 113 -4.90 11.56 6.83
CA PHE A 113 -3.64 11.56 6.08
C PHE A 113 -2.45 11.07 6.91
N GLU A 114 -2.43 11.35 8.21
CA GLU A 114 -1.38 10.83 9.12
C GLU A 114 -1.43 9.30 9.19
N TYR A 115 -2.63 8.72 9.17
CA TYR A 115 -2.77 7.27 9.14
C TYR A 115 -2.25 6.67 7.82
N LEU A 116 -2.55 7.28 6.66
CA LEU A 116 -1.97 6.84 5.39
C LEU A 116 -0.43 6.92 5.40
N LYS A 117 0.14 7.98 5.97
CA LYS A 117 1.61 8.10 6.15
C LYS A 117 2.15 7.04 7.10
N THR A 118 1.43 6.71 8.16
CA THR A 118 1.79 5.65 9.11
C THR A 118 1.82 4.27 8.43
N ILE A 119 0.80 3.95 7.63
CA ILE A 119 0.77 2.71 6.82
C ILE A 119 2.01 2.63 5.93
N HIS A 120 2.26 3.67 5.14
CA HIS A 120 3.43 3.72 4.26
C HIS A 120 4.75 3.63 5.05
N GLY A 121 4.85 4.36 6.15
CA GLY A 121 6.01 4.34 7.03
C GLY A 121 6.32 2.94 7.54
N ARG A 122 5.33 2.26 8.11
CA ARG A 122 5.47 0.89 8.62
C ARG A 122 5.78 -0.12 7.52
N MET A 123 5.08 -0.05 6.40
CA MET A 123 5.25 -0.99 5.28
C MET A 123 6.67 -0.99 4.71
N PHE A 124 7.33 0.18 4.69
CA PHE A 124 8.61 0.37 4.01
C PHE A 124 9.79 0.74 4.92
N SER A 125 9.58 0.82 6.25
CA SER A 125 10.61 1.24 7.23
C SER A 125 11.85 0.36 7.26
N ASP A 126 11.74 -0.90 6.85
CA ASP A 126 12.88 -1.83 6.81
C ASP A 126 13.74 -1.66 5.55
N VAL A 127 13.25 -0.92 4.57
CA VAL A 127 13.91 -0.73 3.27
C VAL A 127 14.36 0.71 3.06
N TYR A 128 13.49 1.68 3.33
CA TYR A 128 13.73 3.08 2.97
C TYR A 128 13.80 4.00 4.18
N PRO A 129 14.86 4.83 4.28
CA PRO A 129 14.91 5.90 5.28
C PRO A 129 13.84 6.97 5.07
N SER A 130 13.30 7.08 3.85
CA SER A 130 12.21 8.00 3.48
C SER A 130 10.80 7.44 3.68
N ALA A 131 10.66 6.26 4.30
CA ALA A 131 9.36 5.66 4.55
C ALA A 131 8.43 6.62 5.34
N GLY A 132 7.20 6.80 4.87
CA GLY A 132 6.23 7.74 5.46
C GLY A 132 6.43 9.21 5.11
N GLN A 133 7.54 9.58 4.44
CA GLN A 133 7.81 10.98 4.07
C GLN A 133 7.11 11.35 2.75
N ILE A 134 6.55 12.54 2.72
CA ILE A 134 5.95 13.11 1.50
C ILE A 134 7.07 13.46 0.51
N ARG A 135 6.86 13.13 -0.76
CA ARG A 135 7.81 13.46 -1.83
C ARG A 135 7.92 14.98 -2.04
N THR A 136 9.12 15.42 -2.34
CA THR A 136 9.43 16.80 -2.68
C THR A 136 9.60 17.04 -4.19
N THR A 137 9.57 15.97 -4.99
CA THR A 137 9.76 16.01 -6.44
C THR A 137 8.46 15.76 -7.19
N VAL A 138 8.33 16.35 -8.38
CA VAL A 138 7.22 16.06 -9.27
C VAL A 138 7.28 14.59 -9.67
N ALA A 139 6.12 13.92 -9.66
CA ALA A 139 5.97 12.56 -10.12
C ALA A 139 4.95 12.51 -11.27
N ALA A 140 5.27 11.70 -12.26
CA ALA A 140 4.41 11.43 -13.41
C ALA A 140 4.65 9.99 -13.87
N LYS A 141 3.58 9.33 -14.31
CA LYS A 141 3.62 8.07 -15.07
C LYS A 141 2.95 8.32 -16.42
N ARG A 142 1.73 7.80 -16.62
CA ARG A 142 0.91 8.13 -17.79
C ARG A 142 0.18 9.47 -17.62
N THR A 143 -0.06 9.88 -16.39
CA THR A 143 -0.62 11.18 -16.00
C THR A 143 0.30 11.91 -15.02
N VAL A 144 0.06 13.20 -14.78
CA VAL A 144 0.80 14.01 -13.80
C VAL A 144 0.05 13.97 -12.48
N PHE A 145 0.73 13.51 -11.43
CA PHE A 145 0.18 13.49 -10.08
C PHE A 145 0.20 14.89 -9.43
N CYS A 146 -0.46 15.02 -8.28
CA CYS A 146 -0.48 16.26 -7.51
C CYS A 146 0.92 16.86 -7.37
N HIS A 147 1.05 18.18 -7.59
CA HIS A 147 2.34 18.84 -7.43
C HIS A 147 2.77 18.83 -5.94
N PRO A 148 4.06 18.58 -5.60
CA PRO A 148 4.51 18.40 -4.23
C PRO A 148 4.07 19.49 -3.26
N THR A 149 4.06 20.75 -3.70
CA THR A 149 3.66 21.89 -2.85
C THR A 149 2.18 21.91 -2.47
N PHE A 150 1.35 21.12 -3.14
CA PHE A 150 -0.10 21.06 -2.89
C PHE A 150 -0.54 19.76 -2.22
N ILE A 151 0.38 18.80 -1.99
CA ILE A 151 0.02 17.49 -1.42
C ILE A 151 -0.69 17.64 -0.07
N GLU A 152 -0.16 18.45 0.85
CA GLU A 152 -0.75 18.61 2.19
C GLU A 152 -2.12 19.27 2.14
N SER A 153 -2.29 20.32 1.32
CA SER A 153 -3.60 21.00 1.19
C SER A 153 -4.63 20.11 0.50
N ALA A 154 -4.25 19.40 -0.56
CA ALA A 154 -5.16 18.48 -1.25
C ALA A 154 -5.53 17.29 -0.35
N ALA A 155 -4.58 16.76 0.43
CA ALA A 155 -4.85 15.74 1.42
C ALA A 155 -5.86 16.22 2.48
N GLU A 156 -5.70 17.43 3.02
CA GLU A 156 -6.67 17.98 3.98
C GLU A 156 -8.08 18.04 3.39
N ASP A 157 -8.23 18.45 2.13
CA ASP A 157 -9.53 18.49 1.46
C ASP A 157 -10.14 17.08 1.32
N ILE A 158 -9.37 16.10 0.84
CA ILE A 158 -9.81 14.72 0.66
C ILE A 158 -10.24 14.11 2.00
N PHE A 159 -9.35 14.14 3.00
CA PHE A 159 -9.59 13.47 4.27
C PHE A 159 -10.61 14.20 5.16
N SER A 160 -10.74 15.54 5.03
CA SER A 160 -11.84 16.27 5.69
C SER A 160 -13.20 15.87 5.11
N ARG A 161 -13.29 15.61 3.80
CA ARG A 161 -14.48 15.08 3.15
C ARG A 161 -14.78 13.67 3.65
N LEU A 162 -13.80 12.75 3.64
CA LEU A 162 -13.97 11.38 4.15
C LEU A 162 -14.48 11.35 5.60
N ARG A 163 -13.96 12.24 6.45
CA ARG A 163 -14.44 12.41 7.83
C ARG A 163 -15.88 12.90 7.91
N LYS A 164 -16.27 13.87 7.06
CA LYS A 164 -17.66 14.37 6.99
C LYS A 164 -18.65 13.30 6.53
N GLU A 165 -18.21 12.39 5.70
CA GLU A 165 -18.95 11.23 5.22
C GLU A 165 -18.86 10.04 6.18
N HIS A 166 -18.47 10.29 7.45
CA HIS A 166 -18.42 9.30 8.54
C HIS A 166 -17.60 8.06 8.20
N TYR A 167 -16.53 8.22 7.40
CA TYR A 167 -15.66 7.11 6.97
C TYR A 167 -16.46 6.00 6.27
N LEU A 168 -17.43 6.39 5.46
CA LEU A 168 -18.33 5.53 4.67
C LEU A 168 -19.18 4.54 5.49
N LYS A 169 -19.31 4.74 6.81
CA LYS A 169 -20.11 3.88 7.67
C LYS A 169 -21.61 4.05 7.43
N GLY A 170 -22.33 2.92 7.42
CA GLY A 170 -23.79 2.89 7.36
C GLY A 170 -24.37 3.21 6.00
N LEU A 171 -23.56 3.20 4.95
CA LEU A 171 -24.00 3.34 3.58
C LEU A 171 -24.56 2.02 3.04
N ASP A 172 -25.49 2.13 2.10
CA ASP A 172 -25.86 1.00 1.25
C ASP A 172 -24.69 0.65 0.32
N ARG A 173 -24.60 -0.63 -0.09
CA ARG A 173 -23.48 -1.15 -0.90
C ARG A 173 -23.20 -0.33 -2.16
N GLU A 174 -24.23 0.07 -2.90
CA GLU A 174 -24.10 0.87 -4.14
C GLU A 174 -23.48 2.24 -3.85
N ILE A 175 -23.94 2.93 -2.82
CA ILE A 175 -23.39 4.23 -2.40
C ILE A 175 -21.96 4.05 -1.90
N PHE A 176 -21.72 3.03 -1.08
CA PHE A 176 -20.38 2.71 -0.58
C PHE A 176 -19.38 2.51 -1.72
N ILE A 177 -19.71 1.72 -2.75
CA ILE A 177 -18.84 1.46 -3.89
C ILE A 177 -18.51 2.75 -4.65
N ASN A 178 -19.50 3.60 -4.92
CA ASN A 178 -19.29 4.86 -5.61
C ASN A 178 -18.36 5.81 -4.81
N ASP A 179 -18.61 5.94 -3.51
CA ASP A 179 -17.81 6.80 -2.66
C ASP A 179 -16.40 6.23 -2.45
N LEU A 180 -16.27 4.91 -2.30
CA LEU A 180 -14.98 4.24 -2.22
C LEU A 180 -14.16 4.48 -3.49
N ALA A 181 -14.75 4.31 -4.68
CA ALA A 181 -14.09 4.57 -5.96
C ALA A 181 -13.61 6.02 -6.07
N PHE A 182 -14.44 6.98 -5.66
CA PHE A 182 -14.06 8.38 -5.62
C PHE A 182 -12.81 8.60 -4.73
N PHE A 183 -12.83 8.13 -3.48
CA PHE A 183 -11.70 8.35 -2.57
C PHE A 183 -10.44 7.59 -3.00
N MET A 184 -10.57 6.40 -3.59
CA MET A 184 -9.44 5.67 -4.18
C MET A 184 -8.79 6.49 -5.29
N GLY A 185 -9.57 7.00 -6.25
CA GLY A 185 -9.05 7.82 -7.34
C GLY A 185 -8.38 9.11 -6.86
N GLU A 186 -8.98 9.80 -5.89
CA GLU A 186 -8.41 11.04 -5.32
C GLU A 186 -7.06 10.79 -4.61
N ILE A 187 -6.93 9.68 -3.86
CA ILE A 187 -5.67 9.31 -3.18
C ILE A 187 -4.63 8.85 -4.20
N GLU A 188 -5.01 8.12 -5.25
CA GLU A 188 -4.09 7.80 -6.34
C GLU A 188 -3.63 9.06 -7.10
N ALA A 189 -4.50 10.04 -7.34
CA ALA A 189 -4.13 11.32 -7.95
C ALA A 189 -3.22 12.16 -7.03
N LEU A 190 -3.42 12.10 -5.73
CA LEU A 190 -2.57 12.74 -4.72
C LEU A 190 -1.13 12.20 -4.78
N HIS A 191 -0.96 10.88 -4.85
CA HIS A 191 0.31 10.16 -5.00
C HIS A 191 1.42 10.70 -4.10
N PRO A 192 1.24 10.69 -2.76
CA PRO A 192 2.06 11.51 -1.87
C PRO A 192 3.50 11.03 -1.68
N PHE A 193 3.82 9.76 -1.97
CA PHE A 193 5.11 9.17 -1.68
C PHE A 193 5.99 9.00 -2.94
N ARG A 194 7.27 8.72 -2.73
CA ARG A 194 8.22 8.49 -3.83
C ARG A 194 7.98 7.16 -4.57
N ASP A 195 7.62 6.11 -3.84
CA ASP A 195 7.21 4.79 -4.35
C ASP A 195 6.22 4.18 -3.34
N GLY A 196 5.59 3.05 -3.66
CA GLY A 196 4.70 2.32 -2.75
C GLY A 196 3.31 2.93 -2.54
N ASN A 197 2.92 3.98 -3.29
CA ASN A 197 1.63 4.65 -3.13
C ASN A 197 0.44 3.70 -3.25
N GLY A 198 0.36 2.90 -4.32
CA GLY A 198 -0.74 1.96 -4.53
C GLY A 198 -0.87 0.94 -3.41
N ARG A 199 0.23 0.35 -2.92
CA ARG A 199 0.19 -0.62 -1.81
C ARG A 199 -0.30 0.01 -0.51
N ALA A 200 0.20 1.20 -0.18
CA ALA A 200 -0.24 1.92 1.02
C ALA A 200 -1.72 2.35 0.93
N ALA A 201 -2.16 2.85 -0.23
CA ALA A 201 -3.55 3.22 -0.48
C ALA A 201 -4.48 2.01 -0.41
N ARG A 202 -4.11 0.88 -1.04
CA ARG A 202 -4.91 -0.35 -0.98
C ARG A 202 -5.06 -0.88 0.44
N LEU A 203 -4.00 -0.86 1.27
CA LEU A 203 -4.14 -1.27 2.67
C LEU A 203 -5.03 -0.31 3.47
N PHE A 204 -4.90 0.98 3.24
CA PHE A 204 -5.77 1.98 3.84
C PHE A 204 -7.25 1.70 3.49
N PHE A 205 -7.56 1.48 2.22
CA PHE A 205 -8.94 1.23 1.77
C PHE A 205 -9.46 -0.14 2.18
N TYR A 206 -8.61 -1.17 2.23
CA TYR A 206 -8.99 -2.46 2.79
C TYR A 206 -9.46 -2.31 4.25
N GLN A 207 -8.69 -1.63 5.08
CA GLN A 207 -9.04 -1.41 6.48
C GLN A 207 -10.26 -0.49 6.63
N LEU A 208 -10.38 0.56 5.81
CA LEU A 208 -11.54 1.45 5.78
C LEU A 208 -12.82 0.68 5.41
N SER A 209 -12.75 -0.21 4.42
CA SER A 209 -13.90 -1.03 4.00
C SER A 209 -14.36 -1.95 5.13
N VAL A 210 -13.44 -2.65 5.77
CA VAL A 210 -13.76 -3.50 6.94
C VAL A 210 -14.36 -2.65 8.09
N HIS A 211 -13.83 -1.46 8.33
CA HIS A 211 -14.37 -0.52 9.32
C HIS A 211 -15.79 -0.03 8.96
N ALA A 212 -16.08 0.16 7.68
CA ALA A 212 -17.40 0.52 7.18
C ALA A 212 -18.39 -0.66 7.20
N GLY A 213 -17.91 -1.90 7.34
CA GLY A 213 -18.71 -3.12 7.42
C GLY A 213 -18.77 -3.91 6.11
N PHE A 214 -17.87 -3.62 5.18
CA PHE A 214 -17.75 -4.32 3.89
C PHE A 214 -16.42 -5.08 3.79
N ASP A 215 -16.47 -6.28 3.22
CA ASP A 215 -15.27 -7.03 2.84
C ASP A 215 -15.00 -6.88 1.34
N ILE A 216 -13.74 -7.01 0.92
CA ILE A 216 -13.32 -7.02 -0.48
C ILE A 216 -12.67 -8.36 -0.77
N ASP A 217 -13.19 -9.07 -1.78
CA ASP A 217 -12.60 -10.32 -2.25
C ASP A 217 -11.44 -10.05 -3.22
N TRP A 218 -10.25 -9.91 -2.65
CA TRP A 218 -9.03 -9.63 -3.41
C TRP A 218 -8.59 -10.78 -4.31
N SER A 219 -9.08 -12.01 -4.09
CA SER A 219 -8.78 -13.14 -4.97
C SER A 219 -9.42 -13.00 -6.36
N MET A 220 -10.43 -12.14 -6.47
CA MET A 220 -11.17 -11.90 -7.72
C MET A 220 -10.67 -10.67 -8.48
N VAL A 221 -9.74 -9.90 -7.90
CA VAL A 221 -9.23 -8.67 -8.54
C VAL A 221 -8.16 -9.02 -9.56
N ASP A 222 -8.37 -8.59 -10.80
CA ASP A 222 -7.34 -8.62 -11.85
C ASP A 222 -6.40 -7.40 -11.70
N PRO A 223 -5.09 -7.59 -11.47
CA PRO A 223 -4.15 -6.49 -11.25
C PRO A 223 -4.04 -5.51 -12.43
N ASP A 224 -4.09 -6.01 -13.68
CA ASP A 224 -3.97 -5.15 -14.86
C ASP A 224 -5.24 -4.32 -15.05
N ARG A 225 -6.42 -4.93 -14.82
CA ARG A 225 -7.69 -4.22 -14.87
C ARG A 225 -7.81 -3.15 -13.77
N LEU A 226 -7.36 -3.45 -12.55
CA LEU A 226 -7.33 -2.46 -11.47
C LEU A 226 -6.38 -1.30 -11.83
N LEU A 227 -5.21 -1.58 -12.38
CA LEU A 227 -4.26 -0.54 -12.80
C LEU A 227 -4.87 0.39 -13.88
N GLU A 228 -5.62 -0.15 -14.84
CA GLU A 228 -6.33 0.65 -15.84
C GLU A 228 -7.43 1.51 -15.21
N ALA A 229 -8.17 0.94 -14.26
CA ALA A 229 -9.21 1.64 -13.51
C ALA A 229 -8.63 2.79 -12.66
N ASP A 230 -7.52 2.54 -11.95
CA ASP A 230 -6.80 3.58 -11.18
C ASP A 230 -6.33 4.73 -12.09
N ILE A 231 -5.79 4.42 -13.28
CA ILE A 231 -5.35 5.44 -14.25
C ILE A 231 -6.54 6.28 -14.73
N SER A 232 -7.68 5.66 -15.04
CA SER A 232 -8.90 6.37 -15.43
C SER A 232 -9.42 7.29 -14.31
N ALA A 233 -9.43 6.77 -13.08
CA ALA A 233 -9.89 7.48 -11.91
C ALA A 233 -9.03 8.73 -11.58
N ILE A 234 -7.72 8.69 -11.82
CA ILE A 234 -6.82 9.85 -11.67
C ILE A 234 -7.25 11.01 -12.60
N ASP A 235 -7.78 10.69 -13.79
CA ASP A 235 -8.28 11.68 -14.75
C ASP A 235 -9.76 12.08 -14.47
N GLY A 236 -10.35 11.58 -13.37
CA GLY A 236 -11.70 11.90 -12.90
C GLY A 236 -12.81 11.02 -13.47
N ASP A 237 -12.48 9.94 -14.19
CA ASP A 237 -13.43 8.92 -14.63
C ASP A 237 -13.35 7.69 -13.73
N TYR A 238 -14.29 7.57 -12.80
CA TYR A 238 -14.33 6.51 -11.80
C TYR A 238 -15.08 5.25 -12.26
N GLN A 239 -15.68 5.24 -13.48
CA GLN A 239 -16.58 4.15 -13.86
C GLN A 239 -15.90 2.79 -13.88
N LEU A 240 -14.69 2.69 -14.45
CA LEU A 240 -13.94 1.42 -14.47
C LEU A 240 -13.61 0.92 -13.06
N LEU A 241 -13.33 1.82 -12.13
CA LEU A 241 -13.04 1.46 -10.74
C LEU A 241 -14.32 1.00 -10.02
N ILE A 242 -15.45 1.65 -10.27
CA ILE A 242 -16.77 1.21 -9.80
C ILE A 242 -17.08 -0.20 -10.31
N ASP A 243 -16.90 -0.45 -11.61
CA ASP A 243 -17.15 -1.77 -12.22
C ASP A 243 -16.29 -2.88 -11.57
N VAL A 244 -15.02 -2.58 -11.24
CA VAL A 244 -14.16 -3.53 -10.51
C VAL A 244 -14.68 -3.76 -9.09
N LEU A 245 -15.03 -2.70 -8.37
CA LEU A 245 -15.50 -2.78 -6.99
C LEU A 245 -16.85 -3.47 -6.87
N GLU A 246 -17.74 -3.32 -7.86
CA GLU A 246 -19.02 -4.05 -7.90
C GLU A 246 -18.86 -5.56 -7.92
N GLU A 247 -17.79 -6.06 -8.53
CA GLU A 247 -17.51 -7.50 -8.62
C GLU A 247 -16.92 -8.07 -7.33
N VAL A 248 -16.20 -7.27 -6.54
CA VAL A 248 -15.36 -7.78 -5.46
C VAL A 248 -15.76 -7.32 -4.04
N VAL A 249 -16.58 -6.27 -3.91
CA VAL A 249 -17.11 -5.83 -2.61
C VAL A 249 -18.26 -6.73 -2.18
N LEU A 250 -18.13 -7.35 -0.99
CA LEU A 250 -19.08 -8.31 -0.42
C LEU A 250 -20.02 -7.66 0.60
#